data_b6a5ededbe7f5345826040b5833b415f
#
_entry.id   b6a5ededbe7f5345826040b5833b415f
#
_cell.length_a   1.000
_cell.length_b   1.000
_cell.length_c   1.000
_cell.angle_alpha   90.00
_cell.angle_beta   90.00
_cell.angle_gamma   90.00
#
_symmetry.space_group_name_H-M   'P 1'
#
loop_
_entity.id
_entity.type
_entity.pdbx_description
1 polymer ?
#
loop_
_entity_poly.entity_id
_entity_poly.type
_entity_poly.pdbx_seq_one_letter_code
_entity_poly.pdbx_strand_id
1 'polypeptide(L)'
;MINKYKMFHYLFGALISSGILYISVSYLKCIKYKPKGYKKVSSKTVNHTNAINRDGFSMKKIPLDIDTIVIGSGIGGLTTAGLLSRVGQTVLVLEQHYIAGGSTHCFNDGDYEFDTGIHYVGNIRSRNKVLDLITRKKIRWMPLGYDNDMIYDNIVINDKYYKFRPGKETMCAYLSGIFPQERRNIKKYIDLVQHISKFNLFFLAKIVKPEWLAKIITNYFCNEFKEYANKSVKTVLNEFFNNDTLKAVLGGLSIDGGPPPASQSFFIHASILNHFIEGGYYPIEGPGVFAKEIIPIIEKSGGRVLVRAPVSEILIKNKIAYGVIVKGKKICAKNIVSGAGVRNTYLKLISDSRYNTYFNTVFKNVPSRLSYNFLFVGLKGTAAELGLNSSNIYVWSKNSFDDVVTAYEQDPFSGTHLPPIFIASSSAKDQKLQK
;
A
#
# COMPACT_ATOMS: atom_id res chain seq x y z
N MET A 1 -16.80 -18.58 -50.03
CA MET A 1 -16.93 -17.66 -48.89
C MET A 1 -16.33 -18.31 -47.64
N ILE A 2 -15.11 -17.97 -47.32
CA ILE A 2 -14.46 -18.45 -46.10
C ILE A 2 -15.18 -17.79 -44.91
N ASN A 3 -15.75 -18.62 -44.06
CA ASN A 3 -16.57 -18.22 -42.92
C ASN A 3 -15.75 -17.23 -42.02
N LYS A 4 -16.21 -16.00 -41.88
CA LYS A 4 -15.58 -14.94 -41.07
C LYS A 4 -15.23 -15.40 -39.65
N TYR A 5 -15.97 -16.34 -39.08
CA TYR A 5 -15.70 -16.96 -37.81
C TYR A 5 -14.44 -17.86 -37.79
N LYS A 6 -14.21 -18.62 -38.87
CA LYS A 6 -12.99 -19.45 -38.96
C LYS A 6 -11.74 -18.58 -39.11
N MET A 7 -11.82 -17.52 -39.93
CA MET A 7 -10.71 -16.57 -40.08
C MET A 7 -10.38 -15.83 -38.75
N PHE A 8 -11.40 -15.48 -37.96
CA PHE A 8 -11.24 -14.88 -36.66
C PHE A 8 -10.54 -15.85 -35.68
N HIS A 9 -10.91 -17.13 -35.68
CA HIS A 9 -10.27 -18.16 -34.85
C HIS A 9 -8.81 -18.42 -35.22
N TYR A 10 -8.48 -18.42 -36.52
CA TYR A 10 -7.10 -18.56 -36.98
C TYR A 10 -6.23 -17.33 -36.64
N LEU A 11 -6.77 -16.12 -36.83
CA LEU A 11 -6.07 -14.88 -36.43
C LEU A 11 -5.88 -14.78 -34.92
N PHE A 12 -6.91 -15.17 -34.16
CA PHE A 12 -6.86 -15.18 -32.70
C PHE A 12 -5.88 -16.25 -32.17
N GLY A 13 -5.88 -17.44 -32.75
CA GLY A 13 -4.91 -18.51 -32.46
C GLY A 13 -3.48 -18.11 -32.80
N ALA A 14 -3.25 -17.44 -33.94
CA ALA A 14 -1.93 -16.92 -34.32
C ALA A 14 -1.46 -15.78 -33.43
N LEU A 15 -2.37 -14.91 -32.97
CA LEU A 15 -2.05 -13.83 -32.01
C LEU A 15 -1.72 -14.37 -30.62
N ILE A 16 -2.44 -15.40 -30.15
CA ILE A 16 -2.14 -16.07 -28.89
C ILE A 16 -0.80 -16.78 -28.96
N SER A 17 -0.51 -17.51 -30.03
CA SER A 17 0.75 -18.24 -30.20
C SER A 17 1.96 -17.28 -30.35
N SER A 18 1.82 -16.17 -31.06
CA SER A 18 2.86 -15.13 -31.14
C SER A 18 3.03 -14.37 -29.82
N GLY A 19 1.94 -14.12 -29.07
CA GLY A 19 1.98 -13.56 -27.72
C GLY A 19 2.65 -14.49 -26.73
N ILE A 20 2.35 -15.78 -26.76
CA ILE A 20 2.99 -16.81 -25.93
C ILE A 20 4.48 -16.91 -26.31
N LEU A 21 4.83 -16.88 -27.59
CA LEU A 21 6.20 -16.91 -28.05
C LEU A 21 6.98 -15.68 -27.58
N TYR A 22 6.38 -14.48 -27.66
CA TYR A 22 7.00 -13.23 -27.19
C TYR A 22 7.19 -13.24 -25.67
N ILE A 23 6.19 -13.69 -24.91
CA ILE A 23 6.30 -13.86 -23.45
C ILE A 23 7.36 -14.89 -23.11
N SER A 24 7.40 -16.02 -23.84
CA SER A 24 8.39 -17.08 -23.64
C SER A 24 9.80 -16.60 -23.98
N VAL A 25 10.00 -15.85 -25.06
CA VAL A 25 11.30 -15.26 -25.43
C VAL A 25 11.71 -14.18 -24.44
N SER A 26 10.79 -13.34 -23.95
CA SER A 26 11.07 -12.33 -22.94
C SER A 26 11.39 -12.99 -21.59
N TYR A 27 10.69 -14.05 -21.23
CA TYR A 27 10.96 -14.86 -20.04
C TYR A 27 12.31 -15.57 -20.15
N LEU A 28 12.66 -16.14 -21.32
CA LEU A 28 13.96 -16.74 -21.57
C LEU A 28 15.10 -15.69 -21.56
N LYS A 29 14.85 -14.46 -22.01
CA LYS A 29 15.79 -13.34 -21.85
C LYS A 29 15.97 -12.96 -20.39
N CYS A 30 14.90 -12.95 -19.59
CA CYS A 30 14.97 -12.74 -18.14
C CYS A 30 15.73 -13.88 -17.43
N ILE A 31 15.53 -15.14 -17.84
CA ILE A 31 16.26 -16.29 -17.30
C ILE A 31 17.74 -16.28 -17.71
N LYS A 32 18.06 -15.84 -18.94
CA LYS A 32 19.44 -15.64 -19.40
C LYS A 32 20.14 -14.44 -18.77
N TYR A 33 19.39 -13.55 -18.11
CA TYR A 33 19.96 -12.55 -17.24
C TYR A 33 20.54 -13.26 -16.00
N LYS A 34 21.79 -13.71 -16.13
CA LYS A 34 22.57 -14.11 -14.96
C LYS A 34 22.77 -12.84 -14.13
N PRO A 35 22.19 -12.75 -12.91
CA PRO A 35 22.56 -11.68 -12.00
C PRO A 35 24.09 -11.70 -11.93
N LYS A 36 24.73 -10.55 -12.08
CA LYS A 36 26.16 -10.43 -11.82
C LYS A 36 26.39 -11.10 -10.49
N GLY A 37 27.18 -12.20 -10.51
CA GLY A 37 27.31 -13.09 -9.37
C GLY A 37 27.52 -12.29 -8.09
N TYR A 38 26.89 -12.70 -7.01
CA TYR A 38 27.06 -12.10 -5.69
C TYR A 38 28.53 -11.80 -5.49
N LYS A 39 28.93 -10.54 -5.59
CA LYS A 39 30.25 -10.14 -5.09
C LYS A 39 30.14 -10.42 -3.58
N LYS A 40 30.88 -11.44 -3.13
CA LYS A 40 31.11 -11.70 -1.72
C LYS A 40 31.85 -10.46 -1.20
N VAL A 41 31.11 -9.44 -0.80
CA VAL A 41 31.68 -8.30 -0.09
C VAL A 41 32.15 -8.91 1.22
N SER A 42 33.45 -8.82 1.48
CA SER A 42 34.04 -9.22 2.75
C SER A 42 33.23 -8.55 3.85
N SER A 43 32.59 -9.35 4.68
CA SER A 43 31.82 -8.89 5.80
C SER A 43 32.79 -8.31 6.85
N LYS A 44 33.17 -7.06 6.72
CA LYS A 44 33.41 -6.28 7.92
C LYS A 44 32.03 -6.20 8.57
N THR A 45 31.82 -7.04 9.55
CA THR A 45 30.68 -7.00 10.47
C THR A 45 30.62 -5.57 11.03
N VAL A 46 29.77 -4.75 10.42
CA VAL A 46 29.36 -3.50 11.05
C VAL A 46 28.47 -3.96 12.19
N ASN A 47 28.94 -3.81 13.42
CA ASN A 47 28.13 -4.01 14.61
C ASN A 47 26.95 -3.03 14.56
N HIS A 48 25.82 -3.52 14.06
CA HIS A 48 24.57 -2.77 14.02
C HIS A 48 23.96 -2.78 15.43
N THR A 49 24.36 -1.79 16.23
CA THR A 49 23.57 -1.33 17.35
C THR A 49 22.22 -0.78 16.85
N ASN A 50 21.24 -0.53 17.72
CA ASN A 50 19.85 -0.11 17.48
C ASN A 50 19.61 1.07 16.49
N ALA A 51 20.60 1.52 15.74
CA ALA A 51 20.60 2.69 14.87
C ALA A 51 20.57 2.39 13.36
N ILE A 52 20.28 1.15 12.93
CA ILE A 52 20.35 0.76 11.51
C ILE A 52 19.43 1.61 10.60
N ASN A 53 18.30 2.06 11.12
CA ASN A 53 17.34 2.91 10.42
C ASN A 53 17.56 4.42 10.62
N ARG A 54 18.67 4.82 11.27
CA ARG A 54 19.01 6.21 11.59
C ARG A 54 20.42 6.61 11.12
N ASP A 55 20.98 5.91 10.13
CA ASP A 55 22.32 6.22 9.61
C ASP A 55 22.30 7.55 8.85
N GLY A 56 22.86 8.60 9.48
CA GLY A 56 22.84 9.98 8.99
C GLY A 56 23.70 10.20 7.75
N PHE A 57 23.23 11.07 6.85
CA PHE A 57 23.89 11.41 5.60
C PHE A 57 25.31 11.99 5.81
N SER A 58 26.27 11.42 5.07
CA SER A 58 27.61 11.95 4.90
C SER A 58 28.14 11.49 3.53
N MET A 59 28.89 12.37 2.83
CA MET A 59 29.51 12.03 1.55
C MET A 59 30.48 10.84 1.67
N LYS A 60 31.14 10.68 2.83
CA LYS A 60 32.06 9.56 3.11
C LYS A 60 31.37 8.19 3.14
N LYS A 61 30.04 8.16 3.31
CA LYS A 61 29.22 6.94 3.37
C LYS A 61 28.61 6.57 2.01
N ILE A 62 28.76 7.43 1.01
CA ILE A 62 28.24 7.20 -0.34
C ILE A 62 29.03 6.07 -1.00
N PRO A 63 28.39 5.01 -1.53
CA PRO A 63 29.09 3.99 -2.31
C PRO A 63 29.78 4.58 -3.55
N LEU A 64 30.94 4.05 -3.88
CA LEU A 64 31.74 4.56 -5.04
C LEU A 64 31.05 4.33 -6.39
N ASP A 65 30.35 3.19 -6.54
CA ASP A 65 29.68 2.80 -7.79
C ASP A 65 28.20 2.49 -7.48
N ILE A 66 27.34 3.43 -7.84
CA ILE A 66 25.90 3.34 -7.55
C ILE A 66 25.14 2.97 -8.82
N ASP A 67 24.47 1.82 -8.83
CA ASP A 67 23.59 1.45 -9.94
C ASP A 67 22.25 2.21 -9.86
N THR A 68 21.67 2.33 -8.67
CA THR A 68 20.37 3.00 -8.52
C THR A 68 20.33 3.86 -7.24
N ILE A 69 19.85 5.10 -7.39
CA ILE A 69 19.43 5.92 -6.26
C ILE A 69 17.91 5.76 -6.09
N VAL A 70 17.48 5.50 -4.86
CA VAL A 70 16.06 5.50 -4.47
C VAL A 70 15.80 6.69 -3.55
N ILE A 71 14.88 7.57 -3.93
CA ILE A 71 14.48 8.74 -3.16
C ILE A 71 13.31 8.35 -2.27
N GLY A 72 13.48 8.44 -0.96
CA GLY A 72 12.50 8.05 0.06
C GLY A 72 12.62 6.60 0.50
N SER A 73 12.58 6.39 1.80
CA SER A 73 12.68 5.09 2.48
C SER A 73 11.34 4.55 2.98
N GLY A 74 10.21 5.05 2.47
CA GLY A 74 8.91 4.43 2.71
C GLY A 74 8.89 2.98 2.21
N ILE A 75 7.86 2.21 2.56
CA ILE A 75 7.78 0.78 2.23
C ILE A 75 7.98 0.50 0.72
N GLY A 76 7.47 1.35 -0.17
CA GLY A 76 7.69 1.24 -1.61
C GLY A 76 9.16 1.43 -2.02
N GLY A 77 9.83 2.45 -1.46
CA GLY A 77 11.26 2.72 -1.70
C GLY A 77 12.15 1.60 -1.17
N LEU A 78 11.94 1.17 0.08
CA LEU A 78 12.71 0.07 0.69
C LEU A 78 12.49 -1.26 -0.03
N THR A 79 11.22 -1.56 -0.43
CA THR A 79 10.90 -2.75 -1.21
C THR A 79 11.64 -2.76 -2.55
N THR A 80 11.60 -1.65 -3.27
CA THR A 80 12.31 -1.49 -4.54
C THR A 80 13.82 -1.65 -4.36
N ALA A 81 14.39 -0.96 -3.38
CA ALA A 81 15.81 -1.05 -3.06
C ALA A 81 16.23 -2.48 -2.68
N GLY A 82 15.43 -3.14 -1.83
CA GLY A 82 15.67 -4.53 -1.43
C GLY A 82 15.64 -5.52 -2.60
N LEU A 83 14.67 -5.38 -3.51
CA LEU A 83 14.58 -6.22 -4.72
C LEU A 83 15.76 -5.98 -5.66
N LEU A 84 16.13 -4.72 -5.93
CA LEU A 84 17.29 -4.38 -6.78
C LEU A 84 18.59 -4.89 -6.16
N SER A 85 18.76 -4.77 -4.86
CA SER A 85 19.92 -5.31 -4.14
C SER A 85 20.00 -6.83 -4.23
N ARG A 86 18.86 -7.53 -4.24
CA ARG A 86 18.84 -8.99 -4.42
C ARG A 86 19.27 -9.45 -5.80
N VAL A 87 19.12 -8.63 -6.82
CA VAL A 87 19.65 -8.91 -8.17
C VAL A 87 21.06 -8.34 -8.39
N GLY A 88 21.74 -7.92 -7.31
CA GLY A 88 23.17 -7.55 -7.33
C GLY A 88 23.43 -6.08 -7.65
N GLN A 89 22.42 -5.20 -7.60
CA GLN A 89 22.64 -3.76 -7.75
C GLN A 89 23.16 -3.13 -6.45
N THR A 90 24.06 -2.16 -6.58
CA THR A 90 24.45 -1.25 -5.51
C THR A 90 23.42 -0.13 -5.42
N VAL A 91 22.62 -0.12 -4.36
CA VAL A 91 21.50 0.83 -4.20
C VAL A 91 21.79 1.82 -3.09
N LEU A 92 21.62 3.11 -3.38
CA LEU A 92 21.65 4.18 -2.38
C LEU A 92 20.23 4.67 -2.15
N VAL A 93 19.71 4.53 -0.92
CA VAL A 93 18.43 5.10 -0.50
C VAL A 93 18.68 6.39 0.27
N LEU A 94 17.99 7.47 -0.12
CA LEU A 94 18.12 8.79 0.48
C LEU A 94 16.77 9.19 1.10
N GLU A 95 16.75 9.35 2.41
CA GLU A 95 15.56 9.68 3.20
C GLU A 95 15.72 11.06 3.85
N GLN A 96 14.72 11.92 3.70
CA GLN A 96 14.77 13.27 4.29
C GLN A 96 14.55 13.27 5.82
N HIS A 97 13.76 12.33 6.32
CA HIS A 97 13.43 12.21 7.74
C HIS A 97 14.65 11.75 8.55
N TYR A 98 14.57 11.85 9.88
CA TYR A 98 15.64 11.40 10.78
C TYR A 98 15.67 9.87 10.99
N ILE A 99 14.63 9.18 10.54
CA ILE A 99 14.45 7.73 10.62
C ILE A 99 13.92 7.18 9.30
N ALA A 100 14.40 6.02 8.88
CA ALA A 100 13.91 5.32 7.69
C ALA A 100 12.65 4.50 7.99
N GLY A 101 11.77 4.36 6.98
CA GLY A 101 10.55 3.56 7.07
C GLY A 101 9.31 4.29 6.52
N GLY A 102 9.33 5.62 6.40
CA GLY A 102 8.13 6.37 6.01
C GLY A 102 6.99 6.07 6.99
N SER A 103 5.77 5.82 6.51
CA SER A 103 4.62 5.46 7.36
C SER A 103 4.74 4.09 8.07
N THR A 104 5.84 3.37 7.89
CA THR A 104 6.12 2.13 8.63
C THR A 104 7.16 2.30 9.73
N HIS A 105 7.54 3.53 10.10
CA HIS A 105 8.40 3.70 11.27
C HIS A 105 7.57 3.82 12.55
N CYS A 106 8.23 3.56 13.68
CA CYS A 106 7.73 3.83 15.02
C CYS A 106 8.56 4.92 15.68
N PHE A 107 8.00 5.61 16.63
CA PHE A 107 8.73 6.55 17.48
C PHE A 107 8.39 6.34 18.95
N ASN A 108 9.27 6.79 19.81
CA ASN A 108 9.07 6.73 21.26
C ASN A 108 8.87 8.12 21.81
N ASP A 109 7.98 8.22 22.79
CA ASP A 109 7.85 9.38 23.68
C ASP A 109 7.79 8.87 25.12
N GLY A 110 8.83 9.16 25.88
CA GLY A 110 9.09 8.51 27.16
C GLY A 110 9.18 7.00 27.01
N ASP A 111 8.38 6.27 27.80
CA ASP A 111 8.33 4.80 27.78
C ASP A 111 7.34 4.23 26.76
N TYR A 112 6.63 5.09 26.04
CA TYR A 112 5.63 4.68 25.04
C TYR A 112 6.21 4.60 23.64
N GLU A 113 5.84 3.56 22.89
CA GLU A 113 6.13 3.40 21.48
C GLU A 113 4.85 3.54 20.65
N PHE A 114 4.90 4.35 19.60
CA PHE A 114 3.76 4.66 18.74
C PHE A 114 4.05 4.33 17.27
N ASP A 115 3.04 3.79 16.61
CA ASP A 115 3.03 3.58 15.15
C ASP A 115 2.65 4.86 14.43
N THR A 116 3.35 5.18 13.34
CA THR A 116 3.08 6.42 12.59
C THR A 116 2.02 6.30 11.51
N GLY A 117 1.73 5.09 11.00
CA GLY A 117 0.75 4.99 9.92
C GLY A 117 0.26 3.58 9.59
N ILE A 118 1.08 2.56 9.78
CA ILE A 118 0.64 1.17 9.58
C ILE A 118 0.23 0.57 10.92
N HIS A 119 -1.07 0.32 11.06
CA HIS A 119 -1.63 -0.26 12.28
C HIS A 119 -1.97 -1.74 12.13
N TYR A 120 -2.08 -2.26 10.91
CA TYR A 120 -2.28 -3.67 10.59
C TYR A 120 -2.15 -3.93 9.08
N VAL A 121 -2.06 -5.19 8.68
CA VAL A 121 -1.92 -5.62 7.29
C VAL A 121 -2.79 -6.86 7.08
N GLY A 122 -3.54 -6.92 5.98
CA GLY A 122 -4.33 -8.09 5.61
C GLY A 122 -3.58 -9.05 4.71
N ASN A 123 -4.23 -10.17 4.39
CA ASN A 123 -3.81 -11.14 3.35
C ASN A 123 -2.39 -11.70 3.49
N ILE A 124 -1.90 -11.84 4.71
CA ILE A 124 -0.53 -12.33 4.99
C ILE A 124 -0.36 -13.79 4.58
N ARG A 125 -1.39 -14.63 4.78
CA ARG A 125 -1.29 -16.08 4.55
C ARG A 125 -1.15 -16.46 3.08
N SER A 126 -1.71 -15.68 2.15
CA SER A 126 -1.83 -16.09 0.75
C SER A 126 -0.92 -15.37 -0.25
N ARG A 127 -0.47 -14.14 0.01
CA ARG A 127 0.10 -13.29 -1.05
C ARG A 127 1.31 -12.43 -0.72
N ASN A 128 1.83 -12.44 0.51
CA ASN A 128 2.93 -11.54 0.86
C ASN A 128 4.31 -12.03 0.34
N LYS A 129 4.30 -12.63 -0.85
CA LYS A 129 5.49 -13.20 -1.48
C LYS A 129 6.62 -12.18 -1.66
N VAL A 130 6.28 -10.88 -1.83
CA VAL A 130 7.30 -9.85 -2.04
C VAL A 130 8.04 -9.55 -0.74
N LEU A 131 7.33 -9.31 0.37
CA LEU A 131 7.96 -9.11 1.69
C LEU A 131 8.73 -10.37 2.11
N ASP A 132 8.15 -11.55 1.95
CA ASP A 132 8.81 -12.83 2.23
C ASP A 132 10.08 -13.01 1.40
N LEU A 133 10.01 -12.66 0.10
CA LEU A 133 11.16 -12.72 -0.80
C LEU A 133 12.26 -11.77 -0.32
N ILE A 134 11.95 -10.56 0.07
CA ILE A 134 12.92 -9.55 0.49
C ILE A 134 13.48 -9.92 1.86
N THR A 135 12.62 -10.16 2.85
CA THR A 135 13.00 -10.35 4.26
C THR A 135 13.37 -11.80 4.60
N ARG A 136 13.26 -12.74 3.64
CA ARG A 136 13.45 -14.19 3.87
C ARG A 136 12.52 -14.73 4.96
N LYS A 137 11.27 -14.26 4.99
CA LYS A 137 10.25 -14.66 5.98
C LYS A 137 10.63 -14.34 7.43
N LYS A 138 11.43 -13.32 7.66
CA LYS A 138 11.86 -12.95 9.02
C LYS A 138 10.81 -12.15 9.79
N ILE A 139 9.88 -11.50 9.09
CA ILE A 139 8.79 -10.78 9.74
C ILE A 139 7.81 -11.80 10.30
N ARG A 140 7.56 -11.72 11.59
CA ARG A 140 6.55 -12.51 12.30
C ARG A 140 5.30 -11.70 12.48
N TRP A 141 4.17 -12.36 12.46
CA TRP A 141 2.86 -11.73 12.45
C TRP A 141 1.98 -12.25 13.58
N MET A 142 1.28 -11.35 14.24
CA MET A 142 0.23 -11.65 15.21
C MET A 142 -1.14 -11.39 14.54
N PRO A 143 -2.07 -12.35 14.53
CA PRO A 143 -3.43 -12.08 14.06
C PRO A 143 -4.14 -11.12 15.02
N LEU A 144 -4.88 -10.15 14.50
CA LEU A 144 -5.75 -9.30 15.31
C LEU A 144 -6.94 -10.09 15.82
N GLY A 145 -7.46 -9.69 16.97
CA GLY A 145 -8.60 -10.34 17.62
C GLY A 145 -8.28 -11.69 18.25
N TYR A 146 -7.01 -12.10 18.34
CA TYR A 146 -6.61 -13.34 19.00
C TYR A 146 -7.07 -13.42 20.47
N ASP A 147 -7.26 -12.27 21.09
CA ASP A 147 -7.71 -12.05 22.45
C ASP A 147 -9.21 -11.69 22.55
N ASN A 148 -9.91 -11.62 21.43
CA ASN A 148 -11.31 -11.17 21.35
C ASN A 148 -12.08 -11.89 20.23
N ASP A 149 -12.28 -13.21 20.34
CA ASP A 149 -13.11 -14.02 19.42
C ASP A 149 -12.79 -13.79 17.93
N MET A 150 -11.51 -13.63 17.63
CA MET A 150 -10.96 -13.34 16.28
C MET A 150 -11.57 -12.10 15.59
N ILE A 151 -12.11 -11.17 16.35
CA ILE A 151 -12.61 -9.90 15.82
C ILE A 151 -11.42 -9.01 15.52
N TYR A 152 -11.14 -8.77 14.24
CA TYR A 152 -10.02 -7.91 13.84
C TYR A 152 -10.43 -6.44 13.72
N ASP A 153 -11.68 -6.15 13.30
CA ASP A 153 -12.22 -4.81 13.19
C ASP A 153 -13.65 -4.72 13.77
N ASN A 154 -13.94 -3.61 14.37
CA ASN A 154 -15.29 -3.22 14.80
C ASN A 154 -15.70 -1.94 14.06
N ILE A 155 -16.82 -1.98 13.35
CA ILE A 155 -17.45 -0.77 12.82
C ILE A 155 -18.52 -0.34 13.83
N VAL A 156 -18.37 0.85 14.40
CA VAL A 156 -19.31 1.40 15.38
C VAL A 156 -20.15 2.49 14.72
N ILE A 157 -21.45 2.29 14.73
CA ILE A 157 -22.44 3.24 14.16
C ILE A 157 -23.57 3.39 15.17
N ASN A 158 -23.84 4.61 15.63
CA ASN A 158 -24.87 4.89 16.63
C ASN A 158 -24.77 3.92 17.84
N ASP A 159 -23.57 3.81 18.41
CA ASP A 159 -23.22 2.96 19.56
C ASP A 159 -23.41 1.44 19.36
N LYS A 160 -23.73 1.01 18.15
CA LYS A 160 -23.78 -0.41 17.79
C LYS A 160 -22.50 -0.89 17.15
N TYR A 161 -21.99 -2.03 17.63
CA TYR A 161 -20.77 -2.67 17.15
C TYR A 161 -21.12 -3.72 16.11
N TYR A 162 -20.52 -3.57 14.90
CA TYR A 162 -20.56 -4.56 13.83
C TYR A 162 -19.19 -5.18 13.69
N LYS A 163 -19.12 -6.49 14.02
CA LYS A 163 -17.87 -7.21 14.26
C LYS A 163 -17.39 -7.92 12.99
N PHE A 164 -16.19 -7.66 12.57
CA PHE A 164 -15.57 -8.33 11.43
C PHE A 164 -14.61 -9.41 11.90
N ARG A 165 -14.84 -10.63 11.42
CA ARG A 165 -14.04 -11.83 11.70
C ARG A 165 -13.45 -12.39 10.39
N PRO A 166 -12.31 -13.13 10.46
CA PRO A 166 -11.72 -13.76 9.30
C PRO A 166 -12.65 -14.73 8.60
N GLY A 167 -12.63 -14.69 7.28
CA GLY A 167 -13.33 -15.63 6.42
C GLY A 167 -14.59 -15.06 5.78
N LYS A 168 -14.69 -15.27 4.48
CA LYS A 168 -15.83 -14.84 3.67
C LYS A 168 -17.15 -15.39 4.17
N GLU A 169 -17.20 -16.69 4.44
CA GLU A 169 -18.41 -17.39 4.92
C GLU A 169 -18.82 -16.88 6.28
N THR A 170 -17.87 -16.65 7.17
CA THR A 170 -18.09 -16.07 8.51
C THR A 170 -18.70 -14.67 8.40
N MET A 171 -18.14 -13.82 7.55
CA MET A 171 -18.67 -12.46 7.30
C MET A 171 -20.09 -12.51 6.72
N CYS A 172 -20.32 -13.35 5.70
CA CYS A 172 -21.65 -13.51 5.11
C CYS A 172 -22.68 -14.03 6.12
N ALA A 173 -22.33 -15.03 6.95
CA ALA A 173 -23.21 -15.59 7.96
C ALA A 173 -23.56 -14.55 9.03
N TYR A 174 -22.56 -13.84 9.53
CA TYR A 174 -22.73 -12.80 10.55
C TYR A 174 -23.65 -11.67 10.06
N LEU A 175 -23.35 -11.09 8.90
CA LEU A 175 -24.17 -10.01 8.33
C LEU A 175 -25.58 -10.50 7.96
N SER A 176 -25.74 -11.72 7.46
CA SER A 176 -27.07 -12.31 7.16
C SER A 176 -27.89 -12.58 8.41
N GLY A 177 -27.26 -12.83 9.55
CA GLY A 177 -27.94 -12.97 10.83
C GLY A 177 -28.52 -11.63 11.34
N ILE A 178 -27.80 -10.54 11.11
CA ILE A 178 -28.25 -9.18 11.49
C ILE A 178 -29.26 -8.62 10.47
N PHE A 179 -29.05 -8.89 9.18
CA PHE A 179 -29.84 -8.36 8.05
C PHE A 179 -30.44 -9.51 7.21
N PRO A 180 -31.40 -10.30 7.76
CA PRO A 180 -31.88 -11.52 7.10
C PRO A 180 -32.55 -11.26 5.74
N GLN A 181 -33.19 -10.10 5.57
CA GLN A 181 -33.82 -9.69 4.30
C GLN A 181 -32.80 -9.48 3.18
N GLU A 182 -31.55 -9.18 3.50
CA GLU A 182 -30.47 -8.90 2.56
C GLU A 182 -29.54 -10.09 2.32
N ARG A 183 -29.82 -11.25 2.91
CA ARG A 183 -28.94 -12.45 2.90
C ARG A 183 -28.41 -12.82 1.51
N ARG A 184 -29.30 -12.82 0.49
CA ARG A 184 -28.92 -13.15 -0.88
C ARG A 184 -28.01 -12.10 -1.49
N ASN A 185 -28.29 -10.83 -1.23
CA ASN A 185 -27.54 -9.69 -1.76
C ASN A 185 -26.18 -9.56 -1.06
N ILE A 186 -26.08 -9.83 0.24
CA ILE A 186 -24.80 -9.88 0.97
C ILE A 186 -23.85 -10.85 0.30
N LYS A 187 -24.30 -12.09 0.03
CA LYS A 187 -23.44 -13.09 -0.63
C LYS A 187 -22.98 -12.61 -2.01
N LYS A 188 -23.89 -12.12 -2.83
CA LYS A 188 -23.58 -11.61 -4.18
C LYS A 188 -22.60 -10.45 -4.15
N TYR A 189 -22.78 -9.52 -3.20
CA TYR A 189 -21.89 -8.37 -3.03
C TYR A 189 -20.47 -8.81 -2.64
N ILE A 190 -20.32 -9.71 -1.68
CA ILE A 190 -18.99 -10.21 -1.27
C ILE A 190 -18.34 -11.03 -2.41
N ASP A 191 -19.11 -11.78 -3.18
CA ASP A 191 -18.62 -12.46 -4.40
C ASP A 191 -18.07 -11.44 -5.41
N LEU A 192 -18.81 -10.36 -5.66
CA LEU A 192 -18.39 -9.26 -6.52
C LEU A 192 -17.11 -8.59 -6.01
N VAL A 193 -17.03 -8.28 -4.71
CA VAL A 193 -15.83 -7.71 -4.08
C VAL A 193 -14.61 -8.58 -4.36
N GLN A 194 -14.71 -9.89 -4.15
CA GLN A 194 -13.61 -10.81 -4.43
C GLN A 194 -13.25 -10.90 -5.91
N HIS A 195 -14.24 -10.84 -6.79
CA HIS A 195 -14.04 -10.89 -8.24
C HIS A 195 -13.31 -9.64 -8.73
N ILE A 196 -13.82 -8.46 -8.42
CA ILE A 196 -13.25 -7.18 -8.87
C ILE A 196 -11.87 -6.92 -8.29
N SER A 197 -11.63 -7.26 -7.02
CA SER A 197 -10.31 -7.07 -6.39
C SER A 197 -9.18 -7.90 -7.03
N LYS A 198 -9.51 -8.99 -7.73
CA LYS A 198 -8.53 -9.86 -8.41
C LYS A 198 -8.19 -9.41 -9.84
N PHE A 199 -8.75 -8.32 -10.31
CA PHE A 199 -8.65 -7.90 -11.70
C PHE A 199 -7.28 -7.29 -12.05
N ASN A 200 -6.25 -8.12 -12.04
CA ASN A 200 -4.88 -7.70 -12.34
C ASN A 200 -4.61 -7.52 -13.84
N LEU A 201 -5.48 -8.05 -14.71
CA LEU A 201 -5.27 -8.05 -16.16
C LEU A 201 -5.15 -6.63 -16.73
N PHE A 202 -5.92 -5.66 -16.21
CA PHE A 202 -5.83 -4.27 -16.63
C PHE A 202 -4.45 -3.67 -16.40
N PHE A 203 -3.87 -3.90 -15.24
CA PHE A 203 -2.53 -3.39 -14.89
C PHE A 203 -1.43 -4.12 -15.66
N LEU A 204 -1.54 -5.44 -15.80
CA LEU A 204 -0.62 -6.23 -16.62
C LEU A 204 -0.65 -5.82 -18.08
N ALA A 205 -1.83 -5.51 -18.64
CA ALA A 205 -1.95 -5.04 -20.01
C ALA A 205 -1.19 -3.72 -20.25
N LYS A 206 -1.09 -2.84 -19.23
CA LYS A 206 -0.35 -1.56 -19.37
C LYS A 206 1.15 -1.73 -19.60
N ILE A 207 1.74 -2.86 -19.21
CA ILE A 207 3.16 -3.15 -19.42
C ILE A 207 3.41 -4.01 -20.66
N VAL A 208 2.37 -4.46 -21.36
CA VAL A 208 2.49 -5.26 -22.58
C VAL A 208 2.97 -4.40 -23.75
N LYS A 209 3.95 -4.90 -24.48
CA LYS A 209 4.41 -4.32 -25.74
C LYS A 209 4.17 -5.32 -26.89
N PRO A 210 3.79 -4.90 -28.05
CA PRO A 210 3.56 -3.51 -28.48
C PRO A 210 2.23 -2.92 -27.93
N GLU A 211 2.14 -1.59 -27.94
CA GLU A 211 1.00 -0.86 -27.33
C GLU A 211 -0.36 -1.18 -27.94
N TRP A 212 -0.41 -1.55 -29.24
CA TRP A 212 -1.68 -1.96 -29.88
C TRP A 212 -2.27 -3.22 -29.20
N LEU A 213 -1.43 -4.16 -28.78
CA LEU A 213 -1.88 -5.36 -28.05
C LEU A 213 -2.43 -5.00 -26.66
N ALA A 214 -1.76 -4.08 -25.96
CA ALA A 214 -2.26 -3.55 -24.70
C ALA A 214 -3.64 -2.91 -24.86
N LYS A 215 -3.88 -2.14 -25.95
CA LYS A 215 -5.19 -1.55 -26.28
C LYS A 215 -6.25 -2.61 -26.54
N ILE A 216 -5.94 -3.66 -27.29
CA ILE A 216 -6.87 -4.77 -27.51
C ILE A 216 -7.25 -5.42 -26.16
N ILE A 217 -6.27 -5.81 -25.35
CA ILE A 217 -6.53 -6.44 -24.05
C ILE A 217 -7.42 -5.53 -23.18
N THR A 218 -7.07 -4.26 -23.06
CA THR A 218 -7.82 -3.33 -22.20
C THR A 218 -9.21 -3.01 -22.72
N ASN A 219 -9.42 -3.00 -24.03
CA ASN A 219 -10.72 -2.66 -24.62
C ASN A 219 -11.71 -3.83 -24.68
N TYR A 220 -11.23 -5.05 -24.83
CA TYR A 220 -12.10 -6.21 -24.97
C TYR A 220 -12.23 -7.05 -23.69
N PHE A 221 -11.20 -7.09 -22.86
CA PHE A 221 -11.17 -7.97 -21.69
C PHE A 221 -11.20 -7.23 -20.33
N CYS A 222 -11.19 -5.90 -20.33
CA CYS A 222 -11.18 -5.12 -19.11
C CYS A 222 -12.40 -4.21 -18.93
N ASN A 223 -13.49 -4.45 -19.66
CA ASN A 223 -14.67 -3.58 -19.60
C ASN A 223 -15.34 -3.62 -18.24
N GLU A 224 -15.53 -4.79 -17.66
CA GLU A 224 -16.08 -4.95 -16.31
C GLU A 224 -15.24 -4.23 -15.26
N PHE A 225 -13.90 -4.38 -15.33
CA PHE A 225 -13.00 -3.63 -14.47
C PHE A 225 -13.21 -2.12 -14.60
N LYS A 226 -13.27 -1.60 -15.85
CA LYS A 226 -13.46 -0.16 -16.09
C LYS A 226 -14.80 0.33 -15.54
N GLU A 227 -15.85 -0.49 -15.70
CA GLU A 227 -17.18 -0.18 -15.16
C GLU A 227 -17.11 0.02 -13.63
N TYR A 228 -16.65 -0.98 -12.90
CA TYR A 228 -16.60 -0.91 -11.44
C TYR A 228 -15.51 0.03 -10.91
N ALA A 229 -14.44 0.28 -11.65
CA ALA A 229 -13.45 1.29 -11.28
C ALA A 229 -14.00 2.72 -11.39
N ASN A 230 -14.98 2.96 -12.27
CA ASN A 230 -15.64 4.25 -12.45
C ASN A 230 -16.91 4.43 -11.61
N LYS A 231 -17.50 3.34 -11.09
CA LYS A 231 -18.61 3.43 -10.14
C LYS A 231 -18.11 3.83 -8.75
N SER A 232 -18.87 4.66 -8.05
CA SER A 232 -18.61 4.93 -6.65
C SER A 232 -19.05 3.78 -5.75
N VAL A 233 -18.47 3.68 -4.54
CA VAL A 233 -18.90 2.74 -3.51
C VAL A 233 -20.38 2.91 -3.20
N LYS A 234 -20.84 4.16 -3.02
CA LYS A 234 -22.26 4.49 -2.77
C LYS A 234 -23.18 3.97 -3.87
N THR A 235 -22.78 4.14 -5.13
CA THR A 235 -23.55 3.64 -6.28
C THR A 235 -23.73 2.13 -6.21
N VAL A 236 -22.64 1.38 -6.02
CA VAL A 236 -22.71 -0.08 -5.97
C VAL A 236 -23.47 -0.57 -4.74
N LEU A 237 -23.27 0.02 -3.56
CA LEU A 237 -24.04 -0.34 -2.38
C LEU A 237 -25.54 -0.13 -2.58
N ASN A 238 -25.95 0.94 -3.25
CA ASN A 238 -27.36 1.20 -3.56
C ASN A 238 -27.94 0.24 -4.62
N GLU A 239 -27.12 -0.28 -5.54
CA GLU A 239 -27.54 -1.33 -6.48
C GLU A 239 -27.83 -2.67 -5.79
N PHE A 240 -27.16 -2.95 -4.68
CA PHE A 240 -27.27 -4.23 -3.98
C PHE A 240 -28.22 -4.22 -2.80
N PHE A 241 -28.35 -3.11 -2.06
CA PHE A 241 -28.98 -3.07 -0.74
C PHE A 241 -29.99 -1.94 -0.61
N ASN A 242 -31.09 -2.23 0.12
CA ASN A 242 -32.07 -1.23 0.53
C ASN A 242 -31.83 -0.75 1.98
N ASN A 243 -31.17 -1.56 2.81
CA ASN A 243 -30.94 -1.26 4.21
C ASN A 243 -29.76 -0.28 4.40
N ASP A 244 -30.04 0.94 4.86
CA ASP A 244 -29.02 2.00 5.00
C ASP A 244 -27.96 1.67 6.07
N THR A 245 -28.32 0.97 7.12
CA THR A 245 -27.36 0.54 8.16
C THR A 245 -26.37 -0.49 7.57
N LEU A 246 -26.86 -1.45 6.78
CA LEU A 246 -25.99 -2.41 6.11
C LEU A 246 -25.05 -1.72 5.11
N LYS A 247 -25.57 -0.75 4.33
CA LYS A 247 -24.73 0.08 3.43
C LYS A 247 -23.65 0.81 4.21
N ALA A 248 -23.99 1.38 5.36
CA ALA A 248 -23.03 2.04 6.24
C ALA A 248 -21.97 1.07 6.79
N VAL A 249 -22.38 -0.10 7.29
CA VAL A 249 -21.45 -1.12 7.80
C VAL A 249 -20.47 -1.57 6.73
N LEU A 250 -20.93 -1.87 5.51
CA LEU A 250 -20.08 -2.31 4.42
C LEU A 250 -19.21 -1.16 3.85
N GLY A 251 -19.72 0.08 3.86
CA GLY A 251 -18.99 1.27 3.46
C GLY A 251 -18.00 1.78 4.53
N GLY A 252 -18.03 1.24 5.75
CA GLY A 252 -17.25 1.74 6.90
C GLY A 252 -15.75 1.72 6.69
N LEU A 253 -15.23 0.77 5.91
CA LEU A 253 -13.80 0.70 5.57
C LEU A 253 -13.38 1.66 4.44
N SER A 254 -14.27 2.52 3.95
CA SER A 254 -13.93 3.51 2.92
C SER A 254 -12.87 4.50 3.40
N ILE A 255 -12.77 4.75 4.70
CA ILE A 255 -11.75 5.61 5.29
C ILE A 255 -10.33 5.15 4.95
N ASP A 256 -10.07 3.84 4.88
CA ASP A 256 -8.75 3.30 4.50
C ASP A 256 -8.37 3.64 3.05
N GLY A 257 -9.34 3.87 2.19
CA GLY A 257 -9.15 4.32 0.82
C GLY A 257 -9.06 5.83 0.65
N GLY A 258 -9.38 6.58 1.69
CA GLY A 258 -9.36 8.05 1.78
C GLY A 258 -10.70 8.69 1.46
N PRO A 259 -11.20 8.74 0.21
CA PRO A 259 -12.44 9.43 -0.10
C PRO A 259 -13.69 8.75 0.50
N PRO A 260 -14.76 9.53 0.81
CA PRO A 260 -16.02 8.97 1.27
C PRO A 260 -16.72 8.14 0.16
N PRO A 261 -17.69 7.28 0.51
CA PRO A 261 -18.33 6.33 -0.41
C PRO A 261 -18.86 6.93 -1.72
N ALA A 262 -19.37 8.16 -1.71
CA ALA A 262 -19.89 8.81 -2.92
C ALA A 262 -18.80 9.15 -3.95
N SER A 263 -17.55 9.32 -3.53
CA SER A 263 -16.44 9.70 -4.39
C SER A 263 -15.31 8.67 -4.48
N GLN A 264 -15.37 7.61 -3.68
CA GLN A 264 -14.40 6.51 -3.74
C GLN A 264 -14.74 5.53 -4.85
N SER A 265 -13.75 5.15 -5.66
CA SER A 265 -13.88 4.07 -6.64
C SER A 265 -14.22 2.73 -5.96
N PHE A 266 -15.21 2.04 -6.47
CA PHE A 266 -15.56 0.71 -5.96
C PHE A 266 -14.43 -0.30 -6.07
N PHE A 267 -13.58 -0.20 -7.11
CA PHE A 267 -12.41 -1.07 -7.22
C PHE A 267 -11.45 -0.92 -6.03
N ILE A 268 -11.19 0.32 -5.58
CA ILE A 268 -10.33 0.58 -4.42
C ILE A 268 -10.96 -0.03 -3.16
N HIS A 269 -12.23 0.24 -2.93
CA HIS A 269 -12.96 -0.31 -1.78
C HIS A 269 -13.00 -1.84 -1.79
N ALA A 270 -13.31 -2.46 -2.92
CA ALA A 270 -13.31 -3.91 -3.08
C ALA A 270 -11.92 -4.52 -2.80
N SER A 271 -10.85 -3.82 -3.23
CA SER A 271 -9.48 -4.23 -2.96
C SER A 271 -9.15 -4.19 -1.47
N ILE A 272 -9.59 -3.15 -0.75
CA ILE A 272 -9.41 -3.00 0.71
C ILE A 272 -10.20 -4.07 1.45
N LEU A 273 -11.50 -4.20 1.18
CA LEU A 273 -12.34 -5.19 1.85
C LEU A 273 -11.82 -6.62 1.62
N ASN A 274 -11.43 -6.95 0.40
CA ASN A 274 -10.84 -8.26 0.10
C ASN A 274 -9.44 -8.44 0.71
N HIS A 275 -8.69 -7.36 0.94
CA HIS A 275 -7.39 -7.43 1.62
C HIS A 275 -7.53 -7.92 3.07
N PHE A 276 -8.59 -7.51 3.76
CA PHE A 276 -8.84 -7.86 5.15
C PHE A 276 -9.84 -9.01 5.35
N ILE A 277 -10.44 -9.56 4.29
CA ILE A 277 -11.49 -10.58 4.42
C ILE A 277 -11.02 -11.85 5.17
N GLU A 278 -9.72 -12.17 5.07
CA GLU A 278 -9.10 -13.30 5.78
C GLU A 278 -8.45 -12.88 7.11
N GLY A 279 -8.77 -11.67 7.60
CA GLY A 279 -8.31 -11.11 8.86
C GLY A 279 -7.20 -10.07 8.72
N GLY A 280 -6.97 -9.36 9.81
CA GLY A 280 -5.90 -8.40 10.00
C GLY A 280 -4.73 -9.00 10.78
N TYR A 281 -3.52 -8.52 10.53
CA TYR A 281 -2.30 -8.98 11.18
C TYR A 281 -1.41 -7.80 11.54
N TYR A 282 -0.79 -7.88 12.68
CA TYR A 282 0.20 -6.89 13.14
C TYR A 282 1.62 -7.48 13.10
N PRO A 283 2.62 -6.74 12.61
CA PRO A 283 4.00 -7.20 12.65
C PRO A 283 4.53 -7.18 14.07
N ILE A 284 5.00 -8.31 14.57
CA ILE A 284 5.62 -8.39 15.90
C ILE A 284 6.88 -7.50 15.93
N GLU A 285 7.05 -6.72 16.99
CA GLU A 285 8.03 -5.65 17.15
C GLU A 285 7.65 -4.36 16.39
N GLY A 286 6.36 -4.18 16.07
CA GLY A 286 5.83 -3.01 15.40
C GLY A 286 6.23 -2.89 13.91
N PRO A 287 5.63 -1.94 13.18
CA PRO A 287 5.89 -1.77 11.74
C PRO A 287 7.32 -1.32 11.44
N GLY A 288 8.09 -0.83 12.40
CA GLY A 288 9.53 -0.54 12.27
C GLY A 288 10.37 -1.74 11.82
N VAL A 289 9.87 -2.97 12.04
CA VAL A 289 10.51 -4.21 11.60
C VAL A 289 10.72 -4.29 10.09
N PHE A 290 9.90 -3.62 9.28
CA PHE A 290 10.09 -3.60 7.83
C PHE A 290 11.44 -2.99 7.44
N ALA A 291 11.74 -1.80 7.95
CA ALA A 291 13.02 -1.15 7.70
C ALA A 291 14.18 -1.97 8.31
N LYS A 292 14.00 -2.46 9.54
CA LYS A 292 15.00 -3.28 10.26
C LYS A 292 15.41 -4.52 9.48
N GLU A 293 14.49 -5.20 8.80
CA GLU A 293 14.77 -6.43 8.05
C GLU A 293 15.19 -6.19 6.59
N ILE A 294 14.83 -5.04 5.98
CA ILE A 294 15.16 -4.74 4.59
C ILE A 294 16.52 -4.04 4.47
N ILE A 295 16.85 -3.10 5.36
CA ILE A 295 18.10 -2.32 5.29
C ILE A 295 19.35 -3.21 5.24
N PRO A 296 19.50 -4.26 6.07
CA PRO A 296 20.66 -5.15 6.03
C PRO A 296 20.86 -5.83 4.67
N ILE A 297 19.79 -6.04 3.92
CA ILE A 297 19.85 -6.67 2.59
C ILE A 297 20.42 -5.70 1.57
N ILE A 298 20.04 -4.42 1.66
CA ILE A 298 20.57 -3.36 0.83
C ILE A 298 22.07 -3.18 1.10
N GLU A 299 22.45 -3.12 2.37
CA GLU A 299 23.84 -2.92 2.79
C GLU A 299 24.73 -4.10 2.44
N LYS A 300 24.21 -5.33 2.55
CA LYS A 300 24.94 -6.55 2.18
C LYS A 300 25.32 -6.60 0.69
N SER A 301 24.58 -5.90 -0.17
CA SER A 301 24.91 -5.76 -1.60
C SER A 301 25.88 -4.60 -1.91
N GLY A 302 26.40 -3.93 -0.88
CA GLY A 302 27.27 -2.76 -1.01
C GLY A 302 26.52 -1.42 -1.07
N GLY A 303 25.18 -1.46 -0.95
CA GLY A 303 24.32 -0.27 -0.89
C GLY A 303 24.30 0.41 0.48
N ARG A 304 23.54 1.49 0.60
CA ARG A 304 23.32 2.24 1.85
C ARG A 304 21.92 2.82 1.92
N VAL A 305 21.42 2.99 3.15
CA VAL A 305 20.22 3.76 3.45
C VAL A 305 20.63 4.91 4.38
N LEU A 306 20.53 6.14 3.88
CA LEU A 306 20.97 7.32 4.61
C LEU A 306 19.79 8.23 4.90
N VAL A 307 19.61 8.58 6.17
CA VAL A 307 18.58 9.51 6.66
C VAL A 307 19.12 10.95 6.78
N ARG A 308 18.22 11.91 7.03
CA ARG A 308 18.55 13.34 7.00
C ARG A 308 19.25 13.73 5.69
N ALA A 309 18.82 13.11 4.61
CA ALA A 309 19.33 13.26 3.26
C ALA A 309 18.24 13.81 2.31
N PRO A 310 17.75 15.04 2.52
CA PRO A 310 16.71 15.61 1.66
C PRO A 310 17.26 15.79 0.26
N VAL A 311 16.67 15.09 -0.71
CA VAL A 311 16.91 15.32 -2.12
C VAL A 311 16.16 16.59 -2.50
N SER A 312 16.89 17.57 -3.04
CA SER A 312 16.33 18.83 -3.50
C SER A 312 16.05 18.86 -4.99
N GLU A 313 16.76 18.04 -5.79
CA GLU A 313 16.61 18.04 -7.23
C GLU A 313 16.99 16.67 -7.83
N ILE A 314 16.28 16.28 -8.91
CA ILE A 314 16.62 15.18 -9.79
C ILE A 314 17.29 15.76 -11.05
N LEU A 315 18.56 15.42 -11.27
CA LEU A 315 19.36 15.91 -12.39
C LEU A 315 18.98 15.16 -13.66
N ILE A 316 18.55 15.91 -14.69
CA ILE A 316 18.14 15.37 -15.98
C ILE A 316 19.00 15.99 -17.09
N LYS A 317 19.52 15.14 -17.99
CA LYS A 317 20.19 15.55 -19.22
C LYS A 317 19.70 14.68 -20.37
N ASN A 318 19.34 15.29 -21.49
CA ASN A 318 18.83 14.59 -22.68
C ASN A 318 17.66 13.63 -22.35
N LYS A 319 16.73 14.07 -21.50
CA LYS A 319 15.58 13.28 -21.02
C LYS A 319 15.93 12.06 -20.15
N ILE A 320 17.16 11.95 -19.68
CA ILE A 320 17.64 10.86 -18.83
C ILE A 320 18.01 11.42 -17.47
N ALA A 321 17.39 10.86 -16.40
CA ALA A 321 17.79 11.15 -15.03
C ALA A 321 19.11 10.42 -14.72
N TYR A 322 20.11 11.17 -14.23
CA TYR A 322 21.45 10.64 -14.02
C TYR A 322 22.03 10.90 -12.62
N GLY A 323 21.30 11.58 -11.78
CA GLY A 323 21.75 11.89 -10.43
C GLY A 323 20.74 12.73 -9.65
N VAL A 324 21.13 13.10 -8.46
CA VAL A 324 20.35 13.94 -7.53
C VAL A 324 21.24 14.97 -6.83
N ILE A 325 20.62 16.03 -6.29
CA ILE A 325 21.25 16.97 -5.37
C ILE A 325 20.77 16.70 -3.97
N VAL A 326 21.70 16.53 -3.04
CA VAL A 326 21.45 16.36 -1.60
C VAL A 326 22.33 17.34 -0.83
N LYS A 327 21.73 18.25 -0.06
CA LYS A 327 22.47 19.30 0.71
C LYS A 327 23.53 20.01 -0.17
N GLY A 328 23.15 20.39 -1.38
CA GLY A 328 24.04 21.05 -2.35
C GLY A 328 25.13 20.16 -2.97
N LYS A 329 25.17 18.88 -2.66
CA LYS A 329 26.14 17.93 -3.24
C LYS A 329 25.50 17.07 -4.31
N LYS A 330 26.17 16.94 -5.46
CA LYS A 330 25.76 16.09 -6.58
C LYS A 330 26.14 14.64 -6.32
N ILE A 331 25.19 13.72 -6.50
CA ILE A 331 25.40 12.28 -6.43
C ILE A 331 24.84 11.68 -7.72
N CYS A 332 25.68 10.96 -8.48
CA CYS A 332 25.30 10.34 -9.74
C CYS A 332 25.00 8.86 -9.58
N ALA A 333 24.10 8.34 -10.41
CA ALA A 333 23.79 6.91 -10.55
C ALA A 333 23.29 6.60 -11.96
N LYS A 334 23.26 5.32 -12.32
CA LYS A 334 22.73 4.88 -13.62
C LYS A 334 21.21 5.00 -13.70
N ASN A 335 20.52 4.82 -12.57
CA ASN A 335 19.07 4.88 -12.48
C ASN A 335 18.63 5.70 -11.26
N ILE A 336 17.50 6.39 -11.40
CA ILE A 336 16.84 7.12 -10.31
C ILE A 336 15.41 6.58 -10.16
N VAL A 337 15.06 6.18 -8.97
CA VAL A 337 13.71 5.76 -8.58
C VAL A 337 13.19 6.72 -7.53
N SER A 338 12.05 7.35 -7.76
CA SER A 338 11.45 8.24 -6.77
C SER A 338 10.31 7.55 -6.04
N GLY A 339 10.46 7.40 -4.72
CA GLY A 339 9.43 7.01 -3.76
C GLY A 339 8.83 8.22 -3.01
N ALA A 340 9.15 9.45 -3.43
CA ALA A 340 8.69 10.69 -2.79
C ALA A 340 7.23 11.08 -3.13
N GLY A 341 6.53 10.24 -3.90
CA GLY A 341 5.22 10.52 -4.45
C GLY A 341 5.27 11.29 -5.76
N VAL A 342 4.29 11.06 -6.62
CA VAL A 342 4.23 11.61 -7.98
C VAL A 342 4.22 13.13 -7.97
N ARG A 343 3.40 13.74 -7.11
CA ARG A 343 3.31 15.20 -6.97
C ARG A 343 4.65 15.84 -6.59
N ASN A 344 5.30 15.35 -5.55
CA ASN A 344 6.59 15.87 -5.11
C ASN A 344 7.66 15.66 -6.18
N THR A 345 7.67 14.50 -6.83
CA THR A 345 8.63 14.19 -7.89
C THR A 345 8.56 15.19 -9.04
N TYR A 346 7.37 15.37 -9.62
CA TYR A 346 7.22 16.19 -10.82
C TYR A 346 7.05 17.68 -10.57
N LEU A 347 6.55 18.09 -9.40
CA LEU A 347 6.34 19.51 -9.12
C LEU A 347 7.43 20.15 -8.27
N LYS A 348 8.24 19.33 -7.56
CA LYS A 348 9.28 19.86 -6.66
C LYS A 348 10.69 19.39 -7.00
N LEU A 349 10.86 18.10 -7.38
CA LEU A 349 12.20 17.53 -7.57
C LEU A 349 12.70 17.63 -9.01
N ILE A 350 11.83 17.84 -9.99
CA ILE A 350 12.20 18.04 -11.39
C ILE A 350 12.03 19.53 -11.70
N SER A 351 13.13 20.20 -12.02
CA SER A 351 13.15 21.65 -12.33
C SER A 351 12.73 21.98 -13.77
N ASP A 352 12.58 20.98 -14.65
CA ASP A 352 12.17 21.19 -16.04
C ASP A 352 10.70 21.60 -16.14
N SER A 353 10.47 22.85 -16.56
CA SER A 353 9.14 23.47 -16.65
C SER A 353 8.15 22.71 -17.55
N ARG A 354 8.63 21.94 -18.53
CA ARG A 354 7.77 21.14 -19.42
C ARG A 354 7.00 20.05 -18.63
N TYR A 355 7.69 19.37 -17.71
CA TYR A 355 7.06 18.39 -16.83
C TYR A 355 6.15 19.06 -15.81
N ASN A 356 6.58 20.17 -15.21
CA ASN A 356 5.80 20.89 -14.22
C ASN A 356 4.46 21.37 -14.79
N THR A 357 4.46 21.94 -16.00
CA THR A 357 3.25 22.41 -16.68
C THR A 357 2.27 21.25 -16.96
N TYR A 358 2.78 20.16 -17.52
CA TYR A 358 1.96 18.97 -17.81
C TYR A 358 1.32 18.40 -16.54
N PHE A 359 2.13 18.14 -15.51
CA PHE A 359 1.63 17.54 -14.28
C PHE A 359 0.78 18.48 -13.44
N ASN A 360 1.00 19.79 -13.49
CA ASN A 360 0.07 20.75 -12.89
C ASN A 360 -1.33 20.63 -13.50
N THR A 361 -1.42 20.46 -14.83
CA THR A 361 -2.71 20.24 -15.51
C THR A 361 -3.35 18.92 -15.07
N VAL A 362 -2.58 17.85 -15.00
CA VAL A 362 -3.07 16.54 -14.54
C VAL A 362 -3.59 16.64 -13.09
N PHE A 363 -2.83 17.27 -12.19
CA PHE A 363 -3.17 17.33 -10.77
C PHE A 363 -4.28 18.34 -10.42
N LYS A 364 -4.62 19.28 -11.31
CA LYS A 364 -5.83 20.12 -11.15
C LYS A 364 -7.10 19.27 -11.07
N ASN A 365 -7.14 18.15 -11.80
CA ASN A 365 -8.28 17.25 -11.88
C ASN A 365 -8.22 16.08 -10.86
N VAL A 366 -7.14 16.01 -10.07
CA VAL A 366 -6.95 15.00 -9.02
C VAL A 366 -6.86 15.74 -7.68
N PRO A 367 -7.98 16.02 -7.03
CA PRO A 367 -7.97 16.73 -5.76
C PRO A 367 -7.27 15.92 -4.68
N SER A 368 -6.46 16.58 -3.86
CA SER A 368 -5.98 16.03 -2.60
C SER A 368 -7.12 16.16 -1.60
N ARG A 369 -7.77 15.06 -1.20
CA ARG A 369 -9.03 15.17 -0.48
C ARG A 369 -8.93 14.90 1.02
N LEU A 370 -8.13 13.93 1.47
CA LEU A 370 -8.09 13.60 2.88
C LEU A 370 -6.67 13.64 3.44
N SER A 371 -6.57 14.13 4.65
CA SER A 371 -5.43 14.01 5.53
C SER A 371 -5.91 13.42 6.86
N TYR A 372 -5.01 12.77 7.58
CA TYR A 372 -5.30 12.22 8.89
C TYR A 372 -4.62 13.06 9.96
N ASN A 373 -5.36 13.38 11.01
CA ASN A 373 -4.79 13.88 12.25
C ASN A 373 -4.62 12.70 13.21
N PHE A 374 -3.46 12.59 13.82
CA PHE A 374 -3.16 11.53 14.77
C PHE A 374 -3.13 12.09 16.18
N LEU A 375 -3.85 11.44 17.08
CA LEU A 375 -3.72 11.64 18.52
C LEU A 375 -3.06 10.39 19.11
N PHE A 376 -1.87 10.56 19.66
CA PHE A 376 -1.14 9.52 20.37
C PHE A 376 -1.44 9.61 21.85
N VAL A 377 -1.92 8.51 22.45
CA VAL A 377 -2.38 8.50 23.84
C VAL A 377 -1.62 7.41 24.60
N GLY A 378 -0.82 7.81 25.57
CA GLY A 378 -0.21 6.93 26.55
C GLY A 378 -1.15 6.72 27.74
N LEU A 379 -1.51 5.48 28.04
CA LEU A 379 -2.39 5.09 29.16
C LEU A 379 -1.58 4.37 30.22
N LYS A 380 -1.89 4.61 31.49
CA LYS A 380 -1.31 3.88 32.63
C LYS A 380 -2.16 2.65 32.92
N GLY A 381 -1.57 1.49 32.93
CA GLY A 381 -2.21 0.19 33.18
C GLY A 381 -1.95 -0.80 32.05
N THR A 382 -2.21 -2.05 32.32
CA THR A 382 -2.13 -3.12 31.32
C THR A 382 -3.34 -3.09 30.36
N ALA A 383 -3.23 -3.70 29.21
CA ALA A 383 -4.32 -3.80 28.26
C ALA A 383 -5.57 -4.46 28.91
N ALA A 384 -5.39 -5.46 29.77
CA ALA A 384 -6.46 -6.14 30.49
C ALA A 384 -7.17 -5.23 31.49
N GLU A 385 -6.42 -4.45 32.30
CA GLU A 385 -7.00 -3.49 33.26
C GLU A 385 -7.78 -2.38 32.56
N LEU A 386 -7.33 -1.96 31.36
CA LEU A 386 -7.94 -0.90 30.58
C LEU A 386 -9.05 -1.41 29.64
N GLY A 387 -9.30 -2.72 29.58
CA GLY A 387 -10.28 -3.31 28.65
C GLY A 387 -9.88 -3.19 27.19
N LEU A 388 -8.60 -2.98 26.89
CA LEU A 388 -8.09 -2.87 25.52
C LEU A 388 -7.83 -4.26 24.95
N ASN A 389 -8.15 -4.43 23.68
CA ASN A 389 -7.86 -5.65 22.92
C ASN A 389 -7.16 -5.32 21.59
N SER A 390 -6.75 -6.35 20.87
CA SER A 390 -5.99 -6.21 19.61
C SER A 390 -6.84 -5.82 18.39
N SER A 391 -8.18 -5.74 18.53
CA SER A 391 -9.08 -5.29 17.46
C SER A 391 -8.94 -3.79 17.19
N ASN A 392 -9.18 -3.38 15.95
CA ASN A 392 -9.36 -1.97 15.65
C ASN A 392 -10.82 -1.54 15.79
N ILE A 393 -11.06 -0.24 15.93
CA ILE A 393 -12.39 0.33 16.04
C ILE A 393 -12.51 1.50 15.07
N TYR A 394 -13.53 1.44 14.20
CA TYR A 394 -13.92 2.50 13.29
C TYR A 394 -15.22 3.11 13.80
N VAL A 395 -15.20 4.37 14.20
CA VAL A 395 -16.37 5.06 14.78
C VAL A 395 -16.95 6.04 13.77
N TRP A 396 -18.23 5.90 13.52
CA TRP A 396 -19.02 6.78 12.67
C TRP A 396 -20.21 7.31 13.46
N SER A 397 -20.36 8.64 13.47
CA SER A 397 -21.43 9.30 14.22
C SER A 397 -22.82 9.11 13.62
N LYS A 398 -22.92 8.72 12.34
CA LYS A 398 -24.18 8.51 11.60
C LYS A 398 -24.03 7.43 10.53
N ASN A 399 -25.15 6.93 10.02
CA ASN A 399 -25.20 5.97 8.91
C ASN A 399 -24.73 6.55 7.56
N SER A 400 -24.81 7.86 7.37
CA SER A 400 -24.37 8.53 6.14
C SER A 400 -22.96 9.07 6.30
N PHE A 401 -21.97 8.37 5.80
CA PHE A 401 -20.57 8.78 5.87
C PHE A 401 -20.26 9.99 5.03
N ASP A 402 -20.93 10.12 3.88
CA ASP A 402 -20.79 11.29 3.02
C ASP A 402 -21.25 12.57 3.76
N ASP A 403 -22.37 12.47 4.49
CA ASP A 403 -22.92 13.61 5.25
C ASP A 403 -22.00 13.97 6.44
N VAL A 404 -21.44 12.97 7.12
CA VAL A 404 -20.48 13.19 8.23
C VAL A 404 -19.24 13.93 7.73
N VAL A 405 -18.66 13.48 6.63
CA VAL A 405 -17.48 14.12 6.05
C VAL A 405 -17.80 15.53 5.54
N THR A 406 -18.93 15.69 4.82
CA THR A 406 -19.36 16.99 4.29
C THR A 406 -19.62 17.99 5.40
N ALA A 407 -20.31 17.60 6.47
CA ALA A 407 -20.60 18.46 7.60
C ALA A 407 -19.31 18.89 8.33
N TYR A 408 -18.37 17.95 8.52
CA TYR A 408 -17.09 18.26 9.11
C TYR A 408 -16.25 19.20 8.23
N GLU A 409 -16.22 19.00 6.90
CA GLU A 409 -15.51 19.88 5.97
C GLU A 409 -16.08 21.30 5.93
N GLN A 410 -17.39 21.46 6.13
CA GLN A 410 -18.04 22.76 6.16
C GLN A 410 -17.70 23.57 7.41
N ASP A 411 -17.63 22.91 8.57
CA ASP A 411 -17.29 23.56 9.84
C ASP A 411 -16.49 22.61 10.77
N PRO A 412 -15.17 22.46 10.52
CA PRO A 412 -14.32 21.53 11.27
C PRO A 412 -14.07 21.98 12.73
N PHE A 413 -14.40 23.22 13.07
CA PHE A 413 -14.14 23.79 14.41
C PHE A 413 -15.41 23.98 15.24
N SER A 414 -16.59 23.68 14.72
CA SER A 414 -17.86 23.82 15.47
C SER A 414 -17.97 22.91 16.71
N GLY A 415 -17.21 21.83 16.73
CA GLY A 415 -17.33 20.78 17.75
C GLY A 415 -18.63 19.96 17.68
N THR A 416 -19.54 20.30 16.75
CA THR A 416 -20.85 19.64 16.60
C THR A 416 -20.81 18.44 15.66
N HIS A 417 -19.81 18.36 14.79
CA HIS A 417 -19.63 17.30 13.82
C HIS A 417 -18.32 16.58 14.05
N LEU A 418 -18.38 15.37 14.63
CA LEU A 418 -17.20 14.55 14.80
C LEU A 418 -16.81 13.91 13.46
N PRO A 419 -15.52 14.00 13.05
CA PRO A 419 -15.02 13.27 11.89
C PRO A 419 -15.08 11.76 12.15
N PRO A 420 -14.94 10.94 11.11
CA PRO A 420 -14.71 9.52 11.32
C PRO A 420 -13.45 9.29 12.16
N ILE A 421 -13.51 8.38 13.12
CA ILE A 421 -12.41 8.08 14.04
C ILE A 421 -11.95 6.63 13.84
N PHE A 422 -10.64 6.43 13.71
CA PHE A 422 -10.03 5.12 13.75
C PHE A 422 -9.20 5.00 15.03
N ILE A 423 -9.44 3.93 15.81
CA ILE A 423 -8.74 3.67 17.07
C ILE A 423 -7.99 2.34 16.95
N ALA A 424 -6.72 2.36 17.30
CA ALA A 424 -5.85 1.20 17.31
C ALA A 424 -4.93 1.20 18.53
N SER A 425 -4.90 0.10 19.27
CA SER A 425 -4.04 -0.09 20.44
C SER A 425 -2.83 -0.95 20.07
N SER A 426 -1.72 -0.33 19.67
CA SER A 426 -0.51 -1.06 19.25
C SER A 426 0.04 -1.99 20.32
N SER A 427 0.03 -1.56 21.60
CA SER A 427 0.47 -2.36 22.74
C SER A 427 -0.39 -3.61 22.97
N ALA A 428 -1.69 -3.56 22.67
CA ALA A 428 -2.57 -4.74 22.76
C ALA A 428 -2.33 -5.74 21.62
N LYS A 429 -1.76 -5.30 20.48
CA LYS A 429 -1.46 -6.14 19.32
C LYS A 429 -0.14 -6.91 19.44
N ASP A 430 0.81 -6.41 20.23
CA ASP A 430 2.09 -7.06 20.46
C ASP A 430 2.32 -7.29 21.95
N GLN A 431 2.30 -8.56 22.36
CA GLN A 431 2.51 -8.96 23.75
C GLN A 431 3.87 -8.52 24.32
N LYS A 432 4.86 -8.24 23.47
CA LYS A 432 6.15 -7.71 23.91
C LYS A 432 6.09 -6.25 24.35
N LEU A 433 5.09 -5.51 23.87
CA LEU A 433 4.86 -4.10 24.22
C LEU A 433 3.98 -3.94 25.48
N GLN A 434 3.48 -5.04 26.04
CA GLN A 434 2.64 -5.07 27.25
C GLN A 434 3.45 -5.06 28.55
N LYS A 435 4.69 -4.57 28.53
CA LYS A 435 5.57 -4.51 29.70
C LYS A 435 5.39 -3.23 30.48
#